data_f6be92b7a86970e05b1c59cc2d178e01
#
_entry.id   f6be92b7a86970e05b1c59cc2d178e01
#
_cell.length_a   1.000
_cell.length_b   1.000
_cell.length_c   1.000
_cell.angle_alpha   90.00
_cell.angle_beta   90.00
_cell.angle_gamma   90.00
#
_symmetry.space_group_name_H-M   'P 1'
#
loop_
_entity.id
_entity.type
_entity.pdbx_description
1 polymer ?
#
loop_
_entity_poly.entity_id
_entity_poly.type
_entity_poly.pdbx_seq_one_letter_code
_entity_poly.pdbx_strand_id
1 'polypeptide(L)'
;MIWLYTGVGVSIGVWIISGVYVFSEIKNTYDRNGVFTSKLLNLWFVMWGFYHLAVILSSLYGLWLIPIDKRFALTGGFVLIVVGIVVLATGMIEFRSLRRSCGQDISRLITTGIYRWSRNPQFIGCLFYLLGIALVGRSGLAFVLIGAAVIVIDLYTTRLEEPYLERLYGEEYRLYRSRVGRWISMRR
;
A
#
# COMPACT_ATOMS: atom_id res chain seq x y z
N MET A 1 -22.27 18.86 -6.19
CA MET A 1 -21.96 18.06 -4.98
C MET A 1 -22.43 16.60 -5.07
N ILE A 2 -23.68 16.32 -5.48
CA ILE A 2 -24.20 14.93 -5.55
C ILE A 2 -23.28 14.02 -6.39
N TRP A 3 -22.93 14.41 -7.61
CA TRP A 3 -22.06 13.62 -8.50
C TRP A 3 -20.69 13.26 -7.90
N LEU A 4 -20.17 14.14 -7.03
CA LEU A 4 -18.90 13.91 -6.36
C LEU A 4 -19.02 12.82 -5.30
N TYR A 5 -20.01 12.91 -4.41
CA TYR A 5 -20.26 11.85 -3.42
C TYR A 5 -20.60 10.53 -4.09
N THR A 6 -21.32 10.58 -5.23
CA THR A 6 -21.56 9.37 -6.04
C THR A 6 -20.25 8.79 -6.57
N GLY A 7 -19.37 9.63 -7.15
CA GLY A 7 -18.07 9.18 -7.67
C GLY A 7 -17.18 8.57 -6.59
N VAL A 8 -17.09 9.21 -5.42
CA VAL A 8 -16.34 8.65 -4.27
C VAL A 8 -17.00 7.37 -3.76
N GLY A 9 -18.32 7.35 -3.61
CA GLY A 9 -19.05 6.16 -3.16
C GLY A 9 -18.89 4.97 -4.10
N VAL A 10 -18.98 5.19 -5.41
CA VAL A 10 -18.73 4.17 -6.44
C VAL A 10 -17.30 3.65 -6.34
N SER A 11 -16.32 4.56 -6.20
CA SER A 11 -14.91 4.15 -6.08
C SER A 11 -14.65 3.29 -4.85
N ILE A 12 -15.24 3.66 -3.71
CA ILE A 12 -15.16 2.85 -2.47
C ILE A 12 -15.86 1.50 -2.67
N GLY A 13 -17.05 1.49 -3.26
CA GLY A 13 -17.79 0.26 -3.54
C GLY A 13 -17.01 -0.71 -4.43
N VAL A 14 -16.42 -0.21 -5.51
CA VAL A 14 -15.56 -1.01 -6.40
C VAL A 14 -14.33 -1.52 -5.67
N TRP A 15 -13.67 -0.68 -4.86
CA TRP A 15 -12.53 -1.09 -4.06
C TRP A 15 -12.88 -2.24 -3.10
N ILE A 16 -13.99 -2.15 -2.37
CA ILE A 16 -14.41 -3.18 -1.41
C ILE A 16 -14.76 -4.48 -2.15
N ILE A 17 -15.60 -4.41 -3.19
CA ILE A 17 -16.08 -5.59 -3.92
C ILE A 17 -14.91 -6.29 -4.61
N SER A 18 -14.08 -5.53 -5.34
CA SER A 18 -12.90 -6.09 -5.99
C SER A 18 -11.88 -6.59 -4.98
N GLY A 19 -11.76 -5.96 -3.80
CA GLY A 19 -10.88 -6.38 -2.71
C GLY A 19 -11.20 -7.78 -2.20
N VAL A 20 -12.46 -8.07 -1.92
CA VAL A 20 -12.89 -9.41 -1.49
C VAL A 20 -12.49 -10.47 -2.51
N TYR A 21 -12.74 -10.21 -3.79
CA TYR A 21 -12.37 -11.13 -4.87
C TYR A 21 -10.85 -11.28 -5.01
N VAL A 22 -10.12 -10.17 -5.08
CA VAL A 22 -8.66 -10.15 -5.26
C VAL A 22 -7.94 -10.85 -4.11
N PHE A 23 -8.33 -10.60 -2.87
CA PHE A 23 -7.70 -11.27 -1.73
C PHE A 23 -8.00 -12.77 -1.67
N SER A 24 -9.19 -13.20 -2.10
CA SER A 24 -9.51 -14.63 -2.27
C SER A 24 -8.61 -15.28 -3.32
N GLU A 25 -8.42 -14.63 -4.48
CA GLU A 25 -7.53 -15.12 -5.54
C GLU A 25 -6.05 -15.13 -5.13
N ILE A 26 -5.60 -14.12 -4.37
CA ILE A 26 -4.25 -14.09 -3.81
C ILE A 26 -4.06 -15.26 -2.85
N LYS A 27 -5.02 -15.49 -1.95
CA LYS A 27 -4.97 -16.62 -1.01
C LYS A 27 -4.84 -17.93 -1.78
N ASN A 28 -5.70 -18.16 -2.77
CA ASN A 28 -5.66 -19.38 -3.60
C ASN A 28 -4.32 -19.53 -4.33
N THR A 29 -3.75 -18.41 -4.82
CA THR A 29 -2.45 -18.38 -5.50
C THR A 29 -1.31 -18.74 -4.53
N TYR A 30 -1.31 -18.13 -3.35
CA TYR A 30 -0.29 -18.37 -2.33
C TYR A 30 -0.38 -19.77 -1.72
N ASP A 31 -1.59 -20.31 -1.54
CA ASP A 31 -1.77 -21.67 -1.03
C ASP A 31 -1.22 -22.74 -1.98
N ARG A 32 -1.13 -22.42 -3.28
CA ARG A 32 -0.50 -23.27 -4.31
C ARG A 32 0.98 -22.95 -4.56
N ASN A 33 1.61 -22.11 -3.72
CA ASN A 33 2.95 -21.58 -3.91
C ASN A 33 3.16 -20.91 -5.30
N GLY A 34 2.06 -20.35 -5.84
CA GLY A 34 2.08 -19.68 -7.13
C GLY A 34 2.57 -18.24 -7.06
N VAL A 35 2.76 -17.65 -8.24
CA VAL A 35 3.10 -16.23 -8.44
C VAL A 35 1.91 -15.46 -8.98
N PHE A 36 1.93 -14.15 -8.86
CA PHE A 36 0.89 -13.32 -9.46
C PHE A 36 0.85 -13.52 -10.96
N THR A 37 -0.29 -13.97 -11.47
CA THR A 37 -0.56 -13.96 -12.92
C THR A 37 -0.79 -12.52 -13.38
N SER A 38 -0.62 -12.25 -14.67
CA SER A 38 -0.91 -10.92 -15.24
C SER A 38 -2.37 -10.50 -14.99
N LYS A 39 -3.31 -11.45 -15.02
CA LYS A 39 -4.72 -11.20 -14.68
C LYS A 39 -4.88 -10.74 -13.24
N LEU A 40 -4.28 -11.45 -12.28
CA LEU A 40 -4.36 -11.12 -10.85
C LEU A 40 -3.69 -9.78 -10.57
N LEU A 41 -2.54 -9.50 -11.21
CA LEU A 41 -1.85 -8.23 -11.09
C LEU A 41 -2.70 -7.06 -11.62
N ASN A 42 -3.35 -7.23 -12.77
CA ASN A 42 -4.25 -6.21 -13.32
C ASN A 42 -5.43 -5.93 -12.37
N LEU A 43 -6.04 -6.98 -11.81
CA LEU A 43 -7.11 -6.83 -10.82
C LEU A 43 -6.62 -6.13 -9.53
N TRP A 44 -5.42 -6.42 -9.07
CA TRP A 44 -4.76 -5.73 -7.97
C TRP A 44 -4.61 -4.23 -8.25
N PHE A 45 -4.12 -3.86 -9.45
CA PHE A 45 -4.00 -2.45 -9.84
C PHE A 45 -5.35 -1.76 -10.02
N VAL A 46 -6.37 -2.44 -10.56
CA VAL A 46 -7.73 -1.89 -10.65
C VAL A 46 -8.29 -1.62 -9.25
N MET A 47 -8.20 -2.59 -8.36
CA MET A 47 -8.66 -2.45 -6.98
C MET A 47 -8.02 -1.24 -6.28
N TRP A 48 -6.69 -1.17 -6.29
CA TRP A 48 -5.97 -0.05 -5.67
C TRP A 48 -6.16 1.26 -6.44
N GLY A 49 -6.35 1.23 -7.75
CA GLY A 49 -6.65 2.41 -8.58
C GLY A 49 -7.95 3.09 -8.15
N PHE A 50 -9.02 2.33 -7.93
CA PHE A 50 -10.28 2.89 -7.40
C PHE A 50 -10.14 3.41 -5.97
N TYR A 51 -9.34 2.76 -5.12
CA TYR A 51 -9.03 3.29 -3.81
C TYR A 51 -8.29 4.65 -3.89
N HIS A 52 -7.26 4.75 -4.73
CA HIS A 52 -6.54 6.00 -4.97
C HIS A 52 -7.45 7.09 -5.51
N LEU A 53 -8.34 6.73 -6.44
CA LEU A 53 -9.32 7.66 -6.98
C LEU A 53 -10.25 8.21 -5.89
N ALA A 54 -10.73 7.36 -4.98
CA ALA A 54 -11.55 7.79 -3.85
C ALA A 54 -10.79 8.78 -2.93
N VAL A 55 -9.53 8.48 -2.59
CA VAL A 55 -8.69 9.35 -1.76
C VAL A 55 -8.40 10.68 -2.46
N ILE A 56 -8.04 10.65 -3.75
CA ILE A 56 -7.74 11.85 -4.54
C ILE A 56 -8.99 12.74 -4.68
N LEU A 57 -10.13 12.17 -5.06
CA LEU A 57 -11.38 12.94 -5.18
C LEU A 57 -11.78 13.53 -3.82
N SER A 58 -11.70 12.75 -2.74
CA SER A 58 -12.01 13.25 -1.40
C SER A 58 -11.10 14.43 -1.02
N SER A 59 -9.82 14.38 -1.39
CA SER A 59 -8.82 15.41 -1.08
C SER A 59 -8.99 16.65 -1.95
N LEU A 60 -9.20 16.49 -3.26
CA LEU A 60 -9.40 17.61 -4.19
C LEU A 60 -10.58 18.50 -3.82
N TYR A 61 -11.62 17.90 -3.27
CA TYR A 61 -12.84 18.63 -2.89
C TYR A 61 -12.96 18.87 -1.38
N GLY A 62 -11.93 18.52 -0.60
CA GLY A 62 -11.88 18.76 0.85
C GLY A 62 -13.07 18.13 1.57
N LEU A 63 -13.46 16.89 1.23
CA LEU A 63 -14.61 16.25 1.88
C LEU A 63 -14.32 16.03 3.38
N TRP A 64 -15.28 16.44 4.23
CA TRP A 64 -15.13 16.49 5.68
C TRP A 64 -13.94 17.38 6.08
N LEU A 65 -13.98 18.64 5.63
CA LEU A 65 -12.88 19.59 5.80
C LEU A 65 -12.40 19.67 7.26
N ILE A 66 -11.11 19.38 7.46
CA ILE A 66 -10.47 19.49 8.77
C ILE A 66 -9.90 20.93 8.94
N PRO A 67 -10.10 21.58 10.09
CA PRO A 67 -9.64 22.94 10.37
C PRO A 67 -8.13 23.00 10.67
N ILE A 68 -7.31 22.59 9.71
CA ILE A 68 -5.85 22.69 9.77
C ILE A 68 -5.40 23.97 9.04
N ASP A 69 -4.39 24.67 9.54
CA ASP A 69 -3.80 25.81 8.85
C ASP A 69 -3.40 25.44 7.42
N LYS A 70 -3.76 26.28 6.45
CA LYS A 70 -3.56 26.01 5.02
C LYS A 70 -2.07 25.93 4.65
N ARG A 71 -1.22 26.76 5.23
CA ARG A 71 0.22 26.77 4.92
C ARG A 71 0.86 25.49 5.45
N PHE A 72 0.55 25.14 6.71
CA PHE A 72 1.00 23.89 7.29
C PHE A 72 0.52 22.67 6.48
N ALA A 73 -0.74 22.64 6.07
CA ALA A 73 -1.30 21.56 5.27
C ALA A 73 -0.59 21.41 3.90
N LEU A 74 -0.32 22.53 3.22
CA LEU A 74 0.36 22.52 1.93
C LEU A 74 1.83 22.12 2.06
N THR A 75 2.58 22.72 2.98
CA THR A 75 4.03 22.45 3.14
C THR A 75 4.26 21.03 3.68
N GLY A 76 3.57 20.66 4.75
CA GLY A 76 3.69 19.33 5.35
C GLY A 76 3.19 18.22 4.41
N GLY A 77 2.06 18.47 3.73
CA GLY A 77 1.53 17.54 2.75
C GLY A 77 2.47 17.33 1.56
N PHE A 78 3.05 18.41 1.01
CA PHE A 78 4.04 18.29 -0.06
C PHE A 78 5.29 17.51 0.35
N VAL A 79 5.82 17.77 1.54
CA VAL A 79 6.95 17.00 2.09
C VAL A 79 6.61 15.52 2.21
N LEU A 80 5.42 15.18 2.74
CA LEU A 80 4.99 13.78 2.84
C LEU A 80 4.84 13.12 1.47
N ILE A 81 4.30 13.83 0.46
CA ILE A 81 4.21 13.31 -0.90
C ILE A 81 5.59 12.96 -1.45
N VAL A 82 6.53 13.91 -1.37
CA VAL A 82 7.90 13.70 -1.88
C VAL A 82 8.59 12.55 -1.18
N VAL A 83 8.59 12.55 0.15
CA VAL A 83 9.18 11.47 0.96
C VAL A 83 8.53 10.12 0.62
N GLY A 84 7.20 10.08 0.54
CA GLY A 84 6.47 8.86 0.21
C GLY A 84 6.83 8.30 -1.17
N ILE A 85 6.91 9.16 -2.19
CA ILE A 85 7.32 8.76 -3.55
C ILE A 85 8.76 8.25 -3.56
N VAL A 86 9.69 8.93 -2.86
CA VAL A 86 11.09 8.49 -2.77
C VAL A 86 11.21 7.13 -2.10
N VAL A 87 10.51 6.92 -0.97
CA VAL A 87 10.51 5.62 -0.26
C VAL A 87 9.92 4.52 -1.13
N LEU A 88 8.78 4.77 -1.79
CA LEU A 88 8.13 3.83 -2.70
C LEU A 88 9.06 3.46 -3.87
N ALA A 89 9.62 4.45 -4.56
CA ALA A 89 10.52 4.25 -5.68
C ALA A 89 11.78 3.48 -5.28
N THR A 90 12.39 3.83 -4.15
CA THR A 90 13.57 3.13 -3.62
C THR A 90 13.23 1.65 -3.33
N GLY A 91 12.06 1.39 -2.71
CA GLY A 91 11.59 0.03 -2.47
C GLY A 91 11.39 -0.77 -3.77
N MET A 92 10.86 -0.16 -4.82
CA MET A 92 10.69 -0.82 -6.12
C MET A 92 12.02 -1.07 -6.84
N ILE A 93 12.94 -0.10 -6.82
CA ILE A 93 14.26 -0.18 -7.48
C ILE A 93 15.10 -1.30 -6.87
N GLU A 94 15.01 -1.54 -5.57
CA GLU A 94 15.77 -2.58 -4.87
C GLU A 94 15.49 -3.99 -5.42
N PHE A 95 14.31 -4.24 -5.98
CA PHE A 95 13.99 -5.51 -6.65
C PHE A 95 14.76 -5.70 -7.98
N ARG A 96 15.27 -4.65 -8.58
CA ARG A 96 15.96 -4.67 -9.89
C ARG A 96 15.14 -5.33 -11.02
N SER A 97 13.84 -5.53 -10.82
CA SER A 97 12.92 -6.15 -11.77
C SER A 97 11.49 -5.78 -11.41
N LEU A 98 10.74 -5.22 -12.37
CA LEU A 98 9.32 -4.91 -12.19
C LEU A 98 8.50 -6.17 -11.93
N ARG A 99 8.84 -7.29 -12.60
CA ARG A 99 8.15 -8.56 -12.38
C ARG A 99 8.30 -9.03 -10.93
N ARG A 100 9.50 -8.88 -10.35
CA ARG A 100 9.77 -9.27 -8.96
C ARG A 100 9.07 -8.34 -7.98
N SER A 101 9.12 -7.03 -8.19
CA SER A 101 8.44 -6.06 -7.32
C SER A 101 6.90 -6.20 -7.33
N CYS A 102 6.37 -6.82 -8.38
CA CYS A 102 4.94 -7.10 -8.54
C CYS A 102 4.55 -8.56 -8.18
N GLY A 103 5.43 -9.33 -7.55
CA GLY A 103 5.13 -10.71 -7.14
C GLY A 103 5.01 -11.73 -8.28
N GLN A 104 5.47 -11.40 -9.49
CA GLN A 104 5.48 -12.30 -10.66
C GLN A 104 6.80 -13.09 -10.79
N ASP A 105 7.81 -12.74 -10.02
CA ASP A 105 9.10 -13.44 -9.92
C ASP A 105 9.49 -13.54 -8.45
N ILE A 106 9.57 -14.76 -7.95
CA ILE A 106 9.86 -15.11 -6.56
C ILE A 106 11.22 -15.83 -6.43
N SER A 107 12.10 -15.67 -7.40
CA SER A 107 13.40 -16.37 -7.43
C SER A 107 14.35 -15.96 -6.30
N ARG A 108 14.10 -14.83 -5.63
CA ARG A 108 14.99 -14.28 -4.60
C ARG A 108 14.24 -13.45 -3.57
N LEU A 109 14.53 -13.66 -2.29
CA LEU A 109 14.14 -12.77 -1.19
C LEU A 109 15.00 -11.51 -1.22
N ILE A 110 14.36 -10.32 -1.10
CA ILE A 110 15.07 -9.04 -1.03
C ILE A 110 15.16 -8.61 0.43
N THR A 111 16.40 -8.50 0.92
CA THR A 111 16.72 -8.14 2.32
C THR A 111 17.71 -6.96 2.41
N THR A 112 18.06 -6.35 1.27
CA THR A 112 19.08 -5.30 1.12
C THR A 112 18.46 -3.90 1.04
N GLY A 113 19.29 -2.88 1.01
CA GLY A 113 18.86 -1.48 0.84
C GLY A 113 17.84 -1.07 1.90
N ILE A 114 16.73 -0.49 1.46
CA ILE A 114 15.64 -0.01 2.33
C ILE A 114 14.94 -1.16 3.07
N TYR A 115 15.02 -2.42 2.56
CA TYR A 115 14.48 -3.61 3.19
C TYR A 115 15.22 -4.03 4.47
N ARG A 116 16.35 -3.38 4.80
CA ARG A 116 17.00 -3.50 6.11
C ARG A 116 16.28 -2.75 7.22
N TRP A 117 15.43 -1.78 6.87
CA TRP A 117 14.71 -0.92 7.82
C TRP A 117 13.23 -1.31 7.97
N SER A 118 12.66 -1.87 6.92
CA SER A 118 11.28 -2.33 6.89
C SER A 118 11.13 -3.51 5.95
N ARG A 119 10.24 -4.44 6.28
CA ARG A 119 9.89 -5.52 5.35
C ARG A 119 8.89 -5.08 4.28
N ASN A 120 8.23 -3.89 4.49
CA ASN A 120 7.20 -3.35 3.62
C ASN A 120 7.43 -1.87 3.26
N PRO A 121 8.61 -1.47 2.77
CA PRO A 121 8.90 -0.06 2.50
C PRO A 121 8.01 0.52 1.41
N GLN A 122 7.55 -0.29 0.44
CA GLN A 122 6.64 0.16 -0.62
C GLN A 122 5.28 0.60 -0.05
N PHE A 123 4.72 -0.16 0.89
CA PHE A 123 3.47 0.22 1.56
C PHE A 123 3.65 1.47 2.43
N ILE A 124 4.77 1.62 3.13
CA ILE A 124 5.10 2.84 3.90
C ILE A 124 5.15 4.04 2.96
N GLY A 125 5.86 3.95 1.84
CA GLY A 125 5.93 5.02 0.86
C GLY A 125 4.56 5.38 0.29
N CYS A 126 3.76 4.37 -0.04
CA CYS A 126 2.39 4.55 -0.50
C CYS A 126 1.53 5.30 0.53
N LEU A 127 1.59 4.88 1.79
CA LEU A 127 0.84 5.54 2.88
C LEU A 127 1.29 6.99 3.08
N PHE A 128 2.58 7.28 3.03
CA PHE A 128 3.09 8.64 3.21
C PHE A 128 2.62 9.58 2.10
N TYR A 129 2.70 9.18 0.83
CA TYR A 129 2.23 10.07 -0.24
C TYR A 129 0.72 10.28 -0.21
N LEU A 130 -0.06 9.24 0.16
CA LEU A 130 -1.51 9.38 0.33
C LEU A 130 -1.87 10.26 1.52
N LEU A 131 -1.17 10.12 2.65
CA LEU A 131 -1.32 11.03 3.80
C LEU A 131 -1.00 12.47 3.40
N GLY A 132 0.03 12.67 2.59
CA GLY A 132 0.37 13.99 2.06
C GLY A 132 -0.75 14.57 1.19
N ILE A 133 -1.35 13.77 0.29
CA ILE A 133 -2.51 14.17 -0.53
C ILE A 133 -3.71 14.54 0.37
N ALA A 134 -4.01 13.71 1.37
CA ALA A 134 -5.10 13.97 2.31
C ALA A 134 -4.87 15.25 3.12
N LEU A 135 -3.63 15.52 3.52
CA LEU A 135 -3.24 16.71 4.26
C LEU A 135 -3.37 17.97 3.39
N VAL A 136 -2.86 17.96 2.15
CA VAL A 136 -3.02 19.06 1.18
C VAL A 136 -4.49 19.40 0.99
N GLY A 137 -5.36 18.39 0.81
CA GLY A 137 -6.80 18.56 0.67
C GLY A 137 -7.53 18.85 1.98
N ARG A 138 -6.85 18.71 3.13
CA ARG A 138 -7.44 18.81 4.47
C ARG A 138 -8.70 17.95 4.62
N SER A 139 -8.71 16.76 3.98
CA SER A 139 -9.90 15.92 3.86
C SER A 139 -9.97 14.87 4.96
N GLY A 140 -10.92 14.99 5.87
CA GLY A 140 -11.20 14.00 6.91
C GLY A 140 -11.58 12.64 6.34
N LEU A 141 -12.37 12.63 5.25
CA LEU A 141 -12.74 11.37 4.59
C LEU A 141 -11.51 10.65 4.02
N ALA A 142 -10.57 11.38 3.40
CA ALA A 142 -9.34 10.79 2.90
C ALA A 142 -8.51 10.16 4.03
N PHE A 143 -8.39 10.81 5.19
CA PHE A 143 -7.72 10.23 6.36
C PHE A 143 -8.40 8.94 6.85
N VAL A 144 -9.73 8.91 6.88
CA VAL A 144 -10.49 7.68 7.24
C VAL A 144 -10.22 6.56 6.24
N LEU A 145 -10.23 6.85 4.94
CA LEU A 145 -9.92 5.87 3.89
C LEU A 145 -8.49 5.32 4.04
N ILE A 146 -7.52 6.17 4.36
CA ILE A 146 -6.14 5.76 4.59
C ILE A 146 -6.04 4.87 5.83
N GLY A 147 -6.73 5.21 6.91
CA GLY A 147 -6.83 4.35 8.11
C GLY A 147 -7.39 2.96 7.78
N ALA A 148 -8.45 2.89 6.95
CA ALA A 148 -9.00 1.63 6.47
C ALA A 148 -7.98 0.82 5.64
N ALA A 149 -7.22 1.49 4.75
CA ALA A 149 -6.17 0.82 3.98
C ALA A 149 -5.03 0.28 4.85
N VAL A 150 -4.63 0.99 5.91
CA VAL A 150 -3.64 0.48 6.87
C VAL A 150 -4.08 -0.85 7.46
N ILE A 151 -5.36 -0.96 7.88
CA ILE A 151 -5.92 -2.20 8.41
C ILE A 151 -5.91 -3.30 7.35
N VAL A 152 -6.35 -2.99 6.13
CA VAL A 152 -6.39 -3.96 5.02
C VAL A 152 -4.98 -4.45 4.66
N ILE A 153 -4.00 -3.54 4.58
CA ILE A 153 -2.61 -3.89 4.28
C ILE A 153 -2.00 -4.72 5.42
N ASP A 154 -2.28 -4.40 6.67
CA ASP A 154 -1.78 -5.20 7.81
C ASP A 154 -2.38 -6.60 7.82
N LEU A 155 -3.67 -6.74 7.55
CA LEU A 155 -4.31 -8.05 7.39
C LEU A 155 -3.76 -8.83 6.21
N TYR A 156 -3.54 -8.19 5.06
CA TYR A 156 -2.92 -8.81 3.90
C TYR A 156 -1.52 -9.33 4.21
N THR A 157 -0.67 -8.48 4.76
CA THR A 157 0.71 -8.86 5.07
C THR A 157 0.78 -9.95 6.14
N THR A 158 -0.02 -9.87 7.21
CA THR A 158 0.00 -10.85 8.31
C THR A 158 -0.63 -12.18 7.96
N ARG A 159 -1.74 -12.17 7.23
CA ARG A 159 -2.55 -13.37 7.00
C ARG A 159 -2.24 -14.09 5.69
N LEU A 160 -1.72 -13.39 4.70
CA LEU A 160 -1.47 -13.95 3.38
C LEU A 160 0.01 -13.92 2.99
N GLU A 161 0.64 -12.75 3.01
CA GLU A 161 1.98 -12.57 2.45
C GLU A 161 3.08 -13.19 3.33
N GLU A 162 3.15 -12.87 4.62
CA GLU A 162 4.19 -13.41 5.51
C GLU A 162 4.16 -14.94 5.62
N PRO A 163 3.00 -15.61 5.79
CA PRO A 163 2.96 -17.07 5.78
C PRO A 163 3.38 -17.67 4.44
N TYR A 164 3.06 -17.02 3.33
CA TYR A 164 3.51 -17.44 2.01
C TYR A 164 5.02 -17.31 1.85
N LEU A 165 5.61 -16.17 2.22
CA LEU A 165 7.05 -15.95 2.16
C LEU A 165 7.81 -16.93 3.07
N GLU A 166 7.25 -17.26 4.24
CA GLU A 166 7.85 -18.23 5.14
C GLU A 166 7.83 -19.66 4.57
N ARG A 167 6.75 -20.07 3.87
CA ARG A 167 6.73 -21.35 3.14
C ARG A 167 7.73 -21.37 1.97
N LEU A 168 7.89 -20.24 1.29
CA LEU A 168 8.69 -20.15 0.08
C LEU A 168 10.20 -20.10 0.37
N TYR A 169 10.61 -19.29 1.34
CA TYR A 169 12.04 -19.04 1.64
C TYR A 169 12.51 -19.69 2.95
N GLY A 170 11.63 -20.33 3.71
CA GLY A 170 11.95 -21.11 4.89
C GLY A 170 12.77 -20.34 5.94
N GLU A 171 13.93 -20.88 6.30
CA GLU A 171 14.81 -20.33 7.33
C GLU A 171 15.37 -18.95 6.96
N GLU A 172 15.62 -18.69 5.68
CA GLU A 172 16.10 -17.37 5.20
C GLU A 172 15.09 -16.27 5.56
N TYR A 173 13.78 -16.52 5.35
CA TYR A 173 12.75 -15.56 5.71
C TYR A 173 12.59 -15.42 7.23
N ARG A 174 12.67 -16.52 8.00
CA ARG A 174 12.62 -16.48 9.47
C ARG A 174 13.73 -15.63 10.07
N LEU A 175 14.97 -15.81 9.60
CA LEU A 175 16.12 -15.01 10.01
C LEU A 175 15.97 -13.53 9.63
N TYR A 176 15.44 -13.24 8.44
CA TYR A 176 15.15 -11.87 8.02
C TYR A 176 14.07 -11.23 8.92
N ARG A 177 12.97 -11.94 9.15
CA ARG A 177 11.85 -11.48 10.00
C ARG A 177 12.29 -11.24 11.45
N SER A 178 13.22 -12.01 11.99
CA SER A 178 13.74 -11.81 13.35
C SER A 178 14.56 -10.52 13.52
N ARG A 179 15.15 -10.02 12.41
CA ARG A 179 16.03 -8.84 12.40
C ARG A 179 15.36 -7.56 11.96
N VAL A 180 14.32 -7.67 11.14
CA VAL A 180 13.68 -6.54 10.50
C VAL A 180 12.18 -6.52 10.82
N GLY A 181 11.69 -5.40 11.36
CA GLY A 181 10.28 -5.19 11.65
C GLY A 181 9.42 -5.13 10.39
N ARG A 182 8.13 -5.43 10.52
CA ARG A 182 7.16 -5.33 9.42
C ARG A 182 7.08 -3.93 8.86
N TRP A 183 6.95 -2.93 9.74
CA TRP A 183 6.83 -1.54 9.36
C TRP A 183 8.17 -0.82 9.51
N ILE A 184 8.59 -0.51 10.69
CA ILE A 184 9.86 0.16 10.97
C ILE A 184 10.64 -0.66 11.98
N SER A 185 11.91 -0.94 11.66
CA SER A 185 12.86 -1.58 12.57
C SER A 185 13.66 -0.49 13.28
N MET A 186 13.45 -0.33 14.58
CA MET A 186 14.45 0.36 15.40
C MET A 186 15.57 -0.66 15.66
N ARG A 187 16.71 -0.48 15.01
CA ARG A 187 17.92 -1.30 15.29
C ARG A 187 18.20 -1.23 16.80
N ARG A 188 18.09 -2.36 17.45
CA ARG A 188 18.80 -2.61 18.69
C ARG A 188 20.20 -3.11 18.39
#